data_3a6625a22466c1921934dfbd40f4b655
#
_entry.id   3a6625a22466c1921934dfbd40f4b655
#
_cell.length_a   1.000
_cell.length_b   1.000
_cell.length_c   1.000
_cell.angle_alpha   90.00
_cell.angle_beta   90.00
_cell.angle_gamma   90.00
#
_symmetry.space_group_name_H-M   'P 1'
#
loop_
_entity.id
_entity.type
_entity.pdbx_description
1 polymer ?
#
loop_
_entity_poly.entity_id
_entity_poly.type
_entity_poly.pdbx_seq_one_letter_code
_entity_poly.pdbx_strand_id
1 'polypeptide(L)'
;MDRSTAIVHHQVVDSSFVPRLFNQRTYDTMKSTAETAHRILCKVIERYLADPAYREVFELDPRLVDLILLPRGYDATLPFARVDTFLNEDDYSVKFCEFNGDGSSGMNENR
;
A
#
# COMPACT_ATOMS: atom_id res chain seq x y z
N MET A 1 -25.15 15.05 -15.97
CA MET A 1 -24.38 13.97 -15.33
C MET A 1 -22.92 14.32 -15.51
N ASP A 2 -22.26 14.74 -14.45
CA ASP A 2 -20.83 14.94 -14.48
C ASP A 2 -20.13 13.58 -14.69
N ARG A 3 -19.33 13.50 -15.73
CA ARG A 3 -18.56 12.28 -16.01
C ARG A 3 -17.35 12.28 -15.08
N SER A 4 -17.02 11.14 -14.52
CA SER A 4 -15.75 10.95 -13.81
C SER A 4 -14.59 11.43 -14.70
N THR A 5 -13.67 12.19 -14.11
CA THR A 5 -12.43 12.64 -14.77
C THR A 5 -11.27 11.66 -14.55
N ALA A 6 -11.49 10.63 -13.74
CA ALA A 6 -10.48 9.61 -13.50
C ALA A 6 -10.31 8.72 -14.74
N ILE A 7 -9.09 8.69 -15.28
CA ILE A 7 -8.73 7.91 -16.47
C ILE A 7 -7.59 6.97 -16.09
N VAL A 8 -7.83 5.68 -16.26
CA VAL A 8 -6.82 4.61 -16.07
C VAL A 8 -6.72 3.81 -17.37
N HIS A 9 -5.51 3.66 -17.88
CA HIS A 9 -5.24 2.95 -19.14
C HIS A 9 -6.13 3.42 -20.32
N HIS A 10 -6.32 4.75 -20.46
CA HIS A 10 -7.17 5.39 -21.47
C HIS A 10 -8.68 5.11 -21.34
N GLN A 11 -9.12 4.50 -20.25
CA GLN A 11 -10.53 4.29 -19.98
C GLN A 11 -10.97 5.15 -18.81
N VAL A 12 -12.19 5.69 -18.91
CA VAL A 12 -12.81 6.40 -17.79
C VAL A 12 -13.23 5.36 -16.74
N VAL A 13 -12.78 5.56 -15.51
CA VAL A 13 -13.15 4.68 -14.40
C VAL A 13 -14.58 4.98 -14.00
N ASP A 14 -15.40 3.95 -13.93
CA ASP A 14 -16.75 4.06 -13.41
C ASP A 14 -16.72 4.46 -11.94
N SER A 15 -17.41 5.54 -11.61
CA SER A 15 -17.44 6.09 -10.27
C SER A 15 -18.85 6.10 -9.72
N SER A 16 -18.99 5.75 -8.45
CA SER A 16 -20.23 5.93 -7.71
C SER A 16 -20.27 7.34 -7.11
N PHE A 17 -21.35 8.08 -7.36
CA PHE A 17 -21.59 9.36 -6.69
C PHE A 17 -22.20 9.19 -5.29
N VAL A 18 -22.45 7.96 -4.87
CA VAL A 18 -22.91 7.67 -3.51
C VAL A 18 -21.69 7.43 -2.63
N PRO A 19 -21.36 8.33 -1.70
CA PRO A 19 -20.24 8.15 -0.82
C PRO A 19 -20.45 6.92 0.08
N ARG A 20 -19.41 6.13 0.26
CA ARG A 20 -19.43 5.06 1.25
C ARG A 20 -19.13 5.64 2.62
N LEU A 21 -20.07 5.53 3.52
CA LEU A 21 -19.95 6.03 4.89
C LEU A 21 -19.48 4.90 5.80
N PHE A 22 -18.53 5.22 6.66
CA PHE A 22 -18.01 4.30 7.68
C PHE A 22 -18.30 4.85 9.07
N ASN A 23 -18.58 3.98 10.01
CA ASN A 23 -18.62 4.36 11.41
C ASN A 23 -17.19 4.51 11.97
N GLN A 24 -17.07 5.12 13.15
CA GLN A 24 -15.77 5.39 13.78
C GLN A 24 -14.97 4.09 14.01
N ARG A 25 -15.63 3.01 14.42
CA ARG A 25 -14.98 1.73 14.66
C ARG A 25 -14.37 1.12 13.39
N THR A 26 -15.10 1.18 12.27
CA THR A 26 -14.60 0.77 10.96
C THR A 26 -13.35 1.57 10.58
N TYR A 27 -13.41 2.90 10.73
CA TYR A 27 -12.27 3.78 10.46
C TYR A 27 -11.05 3.42 11.32
N ASP A 28 -11.24 3.27 12.63
CA ASP A 28 -10.16 2.95 13.56
C ASP A 28 -9.54 1.59 13.25
N THR A 29 -10.36 0.61 12.87
CA THR A 29 -9.89 -0.72 12.43
C THR A 29 -9.03 -0.63 11.18
N MET A 30 -9.48 0.07 10.14
CA MET A 30 -8.73 0.27 8.91
C MET A 30 -7.41 1.00 9.18
N LYS A 31 -7.44 2.08 9.96
CA LYS A 31 -6.27 2.86 10.34
C LYS A 31 -5.24 2.00 11.07
N SER A 32 -5.66 1.31 12.13
CA SER A 32 -4.78 0.44 12.93
C SER A 32 -4.16 -0.68 12.09
N THR A 33 -4.94 -1.25 11.17
CA THR A 33 -4.49 -2.29 10.25
C THR A 33 -3.43 -1.75 9.30
N ALA A 34 -3.68 -0.61 8.65
CA ALA A 34 -2.75 0.00 7.72
C ALA A 34 -1.43 0.41 8.42
N GLU A 35 -1.50 1.05 9.59
CA GLU A 35 -0.32 1.43 10.38
C GLU A 35 0.49 0.21 10.83
N THR A 36 -0.17 -0.88 11.19
CA THR A 36 0.52 -2.12 11.59
C THR A 36 1.22 -2.77 10.40
N ALA A 37 0.54 -2.85 9.27
CA ALA A 37 1.09 -3.38 8.04
C ALA A 37 2.30 -2.56 7.57
N HIS A 38 2.20 -1.23 7.57
CA HIS A 38 3.30 -0.34 7.22
C HIS A 38 4.53 -0.57 8.14
N ARG A 39 4.33 -0.67 9.46
CA ARG A 39 5.42 -0.97 10.40
C ARG A 39 6.08 -2.31 10.14
N ILE A 40 5.33 -3.33 9.77
CA ILE A 40 5.89 -4.65 9.40
C ILE A 40 6.76 -4.52 8.16
N LEU A 41 6.26 -3.85 7.12
CA LEU A 41 7.02 -3.61 5.89
C LEU A 41 8.31 -2.82 6.14
N CYS A 42 8.26 -1.77 6.94
CA CYS A 42 9.46 -1.02 7.31
C CYS A 42 10.51 -1.93 7.97
N LYS A 43 10.11 -2.79 8.91
CA LYS A 43 11.02 -3.75 9.54
C LYS A 43 11.63 -4.74 8.56
N VAL A 44 10.84 -5.23 7.61
CA VAL A 44 11.34 -6.13 6.55
C VAL A 44 12.37 -5.41 5.68
N ILE A 45 12.08 -4.19 5.25
CA ILE A 45 12.99 -3.36 4.45
C ILE A 45 14.29 -3.06 5.21
N GLU A 46 14.19 -2.62 6.46
CA GLU A 46 15.33 -2.33 7.31
C GLU A 46 16.21 -3.57 7.51
N ARG A 47 15.59 -4.71 7.77
CA ARG A 47 16.32 -5.99 7.88
C ARG A 47 16.99 -6.39 6.57
N TYR A 48 16.28 -6.24 5.45
CA TYR A 48 16.83 -6.52 4.12
C TYR A 48 18.06 -5.65 3.83
N LEU A 49 18.03 -4.38 4.17
CA LEU A 49 19.13 -3.46 3.94
C LEU A 49 20.35 -3.77 4.84
N ALA A 50 20.10 -4.20 6.08
CA ALA A 50 21.15 -4.41 7.08
C ALA A 50 21.80 -5.80 7.03
N ASP A 51 21.09 -6.82 6.56
CA ASP A 51 21.51 -8.22 6.72
C ASP A 51 21.63 -8.94 5.36
N PRO A 52 22.86 -9.17 4.87
CA PRO A 52 23.09 -9.89 3.62
C PRO A 52 22.48 -11.30 3.58
N ALA A 53 22.53 -12.04 4.69
CA ALA A 53 21.97 -13.39 4.76
C ALA A 53 20.44 -13.37 4.68
N TYR A 54 19.81 -12.34 5.22
CA TYR A 54 18.35 -12.15 5.10
C TYR A 54 17.93 -11.83 3.67
N ARG A 55 18.78 -11.12 2.89
CA ARG A 55 18.49 -10.81 1.48
C ARG A 55 18.35 -12.05 0.60
N GLU A 56 19.10 -13.11 0.90
CA GLU A 56 19.05 -14.36 0.12
C GLU A 56 17.67 -15.02 0.11
N VAL A 57 16.85 -14.75 1.13
CA VAL A 57 15.46 -15.26 1.21
C VAL A 57 14.58 -14.77 0.07
N PHE A 58 14.91 -13.63 -0.55
CA PHE A 58 14.06 -12.97 -1.56
C PHE A 58 14.38 -13.35 -3.00
N GLU A 59 15.48 -14.07 -3.24
CA GLU A 59 15.89 -14.59 -4.56
C GLU A 59 15.78 -13.55 -5.70
N LEU A 60 16.10 -12.28 -5.43
CA LEU A 60 16.01 -11.19 -6.39
C LEU A 60 17.18 -11.21 -7.37
N ASP A 61 16.96 -10.73 -8.62
CA ASP A 61 18.02 -10.50 -9.59
C ASP A 61 19.12 -9.60 -8.97
N PRO A 62 20.41 -9.98 -9.06
CA PRO A 62 21.52 -9.18 -8.49
C PRO A 62 21.52 -7.72 -8.90
N ARG A 63 21.09 -7.41 -10.13
CA ARG A 63 20.98 -6.02 -10.63
C ARG A 63 19.92 -5.21 -9.86
N LEU A 64 18.83 -5.88 -9.43
CA LEU A 64 17.82 -5.25 -8.58
C LEU A 64 18.36 -5.05 -7.16
N VAL A 65 19.11 -6.01 -6.64
CA VAL A 65 19.75 -5.87 -5.32
C VAL A 65 20.70 -4.67 -5.31
N ASP A 66 21.53 -4.50 -6.34
CA ASP A 66 22.43 -3.35 -6.47
C ASP A 66 21.67 -2.02 -6.45
N LEU A 67 20.53 -1.93 -7.17
CA LEU A 67 19.69 -0.75 -7.19
C LEU A 67 19.00 -0.49 -5.83
N ILE A 68 18.52 -1.53 -5.16
CA ILE A 68 17.88 -1.43 -3.84
C ILE A 68 18.86 -0.92 -2.77
N LEU A 69 20.14 -1.29 -2.90
CA LEU A 69 21.18 -0.91 -1.95
C LEU A 69 21.75 0.49 -2.18
N LEU A 70 21.36 1.18 -3.24
CA LEU A 70 21.78 2.58 -3.46
C LEU A 70 21.28 3.47 -2.31
N PRO A 71 22.08 4.45 -1.87
CA PRO A 71 21.66 5.43 -0.89
C PRO A 71 20.39 6.16 -1.34
N ARG A 72 19.39 6.20 -0.49
CA ARG A 72 18.15 6.95 -0.73
C ARG A 72 18.36 8.44 -0.46
N GLY A 73 17.71 9.29 -1.23
CA GLY A 73 17.74 10.74 -1.03
C GLY A 73 16.72 11.25 0.02
N TYR A 74 16.17 10.36 0.86
CA TYR A 74 15.15 10.67 1.87
C TYR A 74 15.25 9.70 3.07
N ASP A 75 14.73 10.12 4.24
CA ASP A 75 14.88 9.37 5.50
C ASP A 75 13.83 8.27 5.70
N ALA A 76 12.64 8.40 5.07
CA ALA A 76 11.58 7.43 5.26
C ALA A 76 11.93 6.05 4.69
N THR A 77 11.75 4.99 5.47
CA THR A 77 11.99 3.61 5.02
C THR A 77 11.04 3.22 3.89
N LEU A 78 9.77 3.54 4.05
CA LEU A 78 8.71 3.38 3.05
C LEU A 78 7.85 4.64 3.07
N PRO A 79 8.10 5.61 2.16
CA PRO A 79 7.47 6.93 2.24
C PRO A 79 5.98 6.90 1.91
N PHE A 80 5.56 5.96 1.08
CA PHE A 80 4.18 5.83 0.63
C PHE A 80 3.83 4.38 0.32
N ALA A 81 2.63 3.94 0.70
CA ALA A 81 2.10 2.64 0.34
C ALA A 81 0.57 2.63 0.38
N ARG A 82 -0.05 1.82 -0.49
CA ARG A 82 -1.45 1.44 -0.40
C ARG A 82 -1.55 0.02 0.14
N VAL A 83 -2.44 -0.17 1.10
CA VAL A 83 -2.72 -1.46 1.73
C VAL A 83 -4.12 -1.90 1.32
N ASP A 84 -4.21 -2.97 0.54
CA ASP A 84 -5.49 -3.50 0.10
C ASP A 84 -5.94 -4.61 1.07
N THR A 85 -7.17 -4.49 1.57
CA THR A 85 -7.71 -5.37 2.60
C THR A 85 -9.15 -5.73 2.35
N PHE A 86 -9.56 -6.89 2.83
CA PHE A 86 -10.97 -7.27 2.97
C PHE A 86 -11.38 -7.04 4.42
N LEU A 87 -12.32 -6.13 4.62
CA LEU A 87 -12.91 -5.84 5.93
C LEU A 87 -14.30 -6.46 6.01
N ASN A 88 -14.55 -7.25 7.04
CA ASN A 88 -15.89 -7.66 7.43
C ASN A 88 -16.47 -6.62 8.40
N GLU A 89 -17.53 -5.94 8.00
CA GLU A 89 -18.16 -4.86 8.80
C GLU A 89 -19.00 -5.39 9.97
N ASP A 90 -19.37 -6.68 9.98
CA ASP A 90 -20.17 -7.27 11.06
C ASP A 90 -19.33 -7.55 12.31
N ASP A 91 -18.14 -8.14 12.13
CA ASP A 91 -17.23 -8.52 13.21
C ASP A 91 -15.93 -7.69 13.26
N TYR A 92 -15.71 -6.83 12.28
CA TYR A 92 -14.51 -6.00 12.08
C TYR A 92 -13.22 -6.81 11.86
N SER A 93 -13.35 -8.07 11.44
CA SER A 93 -12.19 -8.86 11.04
C SER A 93 -11.61 -8.34 9.73
N VAL A 94 -10.27 -8.39 9.62
CA VAL A 94 -9.54 -7.90 8.44
C VAL A 94 -8.67 -9.02 7.89
N LYS A 95 -8.70 -9.17 6.57
CA LYS A 95 -7.75 -10.02 5.83
C LYS A 95 -6.97 -9.17 4.85
N PHE A 96 -5.65 -9.36 4.83
CA PHE A 96 -4.81 -8.69 3.84
C PHE A 96 -5.00 -9.28 2.46
N CYS A 97 -4.93 -8.41 1.46
CA CYS A 97 -4.90 -8.76 0.06
C CYS A 97 -3.48 -8.51 -0.49
N GLU A 98 -3.08 -7.25 -0.60
CA GLU A 98 -1.77 -6.88 -1.15
C GLU A 98 -1.26 -5.53 -0.62
N PHE A 99 0.03 -5.28 -0.90
CA PHE A 99 0.67 -3.99 -0.71
C PHE A 99 1.14 -3.42 -2.04
N ASN A 100 0.91 -2.14 -2.23
CA ASN A 100 1.39 -1.39 -3.39
C ASN A 100 2.35 -0.30 -2.90
N GLY A 101 3.66 -0.52 -3.06
CA GLY A 101 4.71 0.42 -2.67
C GLY A 101 5.14 1.35 -3.80
N ASP A 102 4.88 0.95 -5.05
CA ASP A 102 5.10 1.74 -6.24
C ASP A 102 3.84 1.69 -7.11
N GLY A 103 3.51 2.82 -7.75
CA GLY A 103 2.30 2.92 -8.56
C GLY A 103 1.01 2.69 -7.76
N SER A 104 1.01 3.08 -6.49
CA SER A 104 -0.11 2.87 -5.57
C SER A 104 -1.32 3.75 -5.89
N SER A 105 -1.83 3.72 -7.11
CA SER A 105 -2.99 4.47 -7.61
C SER A 105 -4.12 4.71 -6.57
N GLY A 106 -5.24 5.23 -6.96
CA GLY A 106 -6.39 5.46 -6.08
C GLY A 106 -6.60 6.93 -5.71
N MET A 107 -5.55 7.76 -5.67
CA MET A 107 -5.72 9.19 -5.39
C MET A 107 -6.38 9.95 -6.54
N ASN A 108 -6.10 9.56 -7.79
CA ASN A 108 -6.73 10.18 -8.95
C ASN A 108 -8.17 9.68 -9.13
N GLU A 109 -8.42 8.44 -8.79
CA GLU A 109 -9.74 7.80 -8.88
C GLU A 109 -10.69 8.28 -7.77
N ASN A 110 -10.16 8.83 -6.69
CA ASN A 110 -10.94 9.31 -5.53
C ASN A 110 -11.20 10.82 -5.57
N ARG A 111 -11.39 11.38 -6.75
CA ARG A 111 -11.72 12.80 -6.95
C ARG A 111 -13.20 13.09 -6.76
#